data_ea0f99019013c889179e09bb939b4b3c
#
_entry.id   ea0f99019013c889179e09bb939b4b3c
#
_cell.length_a   1.000
_cell.length_b   1.000
_cell.length_c   1.000
_cell.angle_alpha   90.00
_cell.angle_beta   90.00
_cell.angle_gamma   90.00
#
_symmetry.space_group_name_H-M   'P 1'
#
loop_
_entity.id
_entity.type
_entity.pdbx_description
1 polymer ?
#
loop_
_entity_poly.entity_id
_entity_poly.type
_entity_poly.pdbx_seq_one_letter_code
_entity_poly.pdbx_strand_id
1 'polypeptide(L)'
;MDVLVDRMKREFSVEANIGKPQVAYRETIKETIDIEGKFVRQSGGKGQYGHVWLKLEPLGLDDDYEFVDEIVGGVVPKEYIPAVDKGIQEQMQNGVVAGYPLLALKATLYDGSYHDVDSSEMAFKIAGSMALKEGALKAKPVILEPIMKVEVVTPEEHMGDVVGDLNRRRGIILGMDEIPSGKTVQSEVPLSEMFGYATDLRSQTQGRASFSMEFLKYADVPSSLSLIHI
;
A
#
# COMPACT_ATOMS: atom_id res chain seq x y z
N MET A 1 -0.97 -2.02 25.98
CA MET A 1 0.10 -2.88 25.49
C MET A 1 1.20 -3.13 26.51
N ASP A 2 1.59 -2.12 27.27
CA ASP A 2 2.65 -2.22 28.31
C ASP A 2 2.40 -3.29 29.37
N VAL A 3 1.14 -3.46 29.79
CA VAL A 3 0.74 -4.50 30.77
C VAL A 3 0.98 -5.92 30.23
N LEU A 4 0.73 -6.16 28.94
CA LEU A 4 0.96 -7.46 28.31
C LEU A 4 2.46 -7.77 28.19
N VAL A 5 3.27 -6.77 27.85
CA VAL A 5 4.73 -6.91 27.75
C VAL A 5 5.36 -7.13 29.12
N ASP A 6 4.92 -6.40 30.13
CA ASP A 6 5.35 -6.60 31.52
C ASP A 6 5.00 -8.01 32.02
N ARG A 7 3.82 -8.51 31.66
CA ARG A 7 3.38 -9.86 31.99
C ARG A 7 4.21 -10.92 31.24
N MET A 8 4.48 -10.72 29.96
CA MET A 8 5.36 -11.60 29.18
C MET A 8 6.78 -11.67 29.78
N LYS A 9 7.35 -10.52 30.19
CA LYS A 9 8.64 -10.47 30.85
C LYS A 9 8.63 -11.22 32.19
N ARG A 10 7.61 -11.01 33.02
CA ARG A 10 7.52 -11.59 34.37
C ARG A 10 7.19 -13.07 34.37
N GLU A 11 6.22 -13.49 33.54
CA GLU A 11 5.72 -14.87 33.58
C GLU A 11 6.49 -15.82 32.66
N PHE A 12 7.03 -15.30 31.54
CA PHE A 12 7.66 -16.14 30.53
C PHE A 12 9.13 -15.83 30.27
N SER A 13 9.73 -14.87 31.00
CA SER A 13 11.13 -14.45 30.84
C SER A 13 11.49 -14.09 29.35
N VAL A 14 10.53 -13.57 28.63
CA VAL A 14 10.71 -13.16 27.22
C VAL A 14 10.98 -11.67 27.18
N GLU A 15 12.12 -11.28 26.63
CA GLU A 15 12.37 -9.87 26.27
C GLU A 15 11.63 -9.53 24.99
N ALA A 16 10.59 -8.70 25.11
CA ALA A 16 9.87 -8.15 23.97
C ALA A 16 10.19 -6.67 23.82
N ASN A 17 10.70 -6.27 22.66
CA ASN A 17 10.85 -4.88 22.30
C ASN A 17 9.52 -4.39 21.72
N ILE A 18 8.93 -3.37 22.35
CA ILE A 18 7.75 -2.69 21.80
C ILE A 18 8.26 -1.66 20.80
N GLY A 19 8.07 -1.93 19.50
CA GLY A 19 8.20 -0.92 18.45
C GLY A 19 6.97 0.01 18.43
N LYS A 20 7.11 1.21 17.83
CA LYS A 20 5.95 2.03 17.50
C LYS A 20 5.03 1.23 16.56
N PRO A 21 3.70 1.28 16.74
CA PRO A 21 2.77 0.66 15.79
C PRO A 21 3.08 1.14 14.36
N GLN A 22 3.20 0.20 13.44
CA GLN A 22 3.44 0.53 12.04
C GLN A 22 2.12 0.50 11.28
N VAL A 23 1.88 1.52 10.48
CA VAL A 23 0.75 1.57 9.56
C VAL A 23 1.13 0.85 8.27
N ALA A 24 0.24 0.00 7.77
CA ALA A 24 0.45 -0.73 6.52
C ALA A 24 0.16 0.18 5.30
N TYR A 25 1.04 1.17 5.06
CA TYR A 25 0.97 2.00 3.87
C TYR A 25 1.15 1.18 2.59
N ARG A 26 0.67 1.71 1.48
CA ARG A 26 0.81 1.18 0.13
C ARG A 26 1.20 2.29 -0.83
N GLU A 27 1.56 1.91 -2.04
CA GLU A 27 1.80 2.85 -3.15
C GLU A 27 0.88 2.52 -4.31
N THR A 28 0.59 3.50 -5.16
CA THR A 28 -0.06 3.29 -6.46
C THR A 28 0.36 4.39 -7.43
N ILE A 29 0.05 4.22 -8.70
CA ILE A 29 0.26 5.24 -9.75
C ILE A 29 -1.07 5.90 -10.11
N LYS A 30 -1.01 7.11 -10.65
CA LYS A 30 -2.21 7.88 -11.05
C LYS A 30 -2.32 8.11 -12.55
N GLU A 31 -1.24 7.91 -13.27
CA GLU A 31 -1.19 8.14 -14.72
C GLU A 31 -0.72 6.90 -15.47
N THR A 32 -1.21 6.75 -16.69
CA THR A 32 -0.75 5.74 -17.63
C THR A 32 0.57 6.19 -18.25
N ILE A 33 1.49 5.25 -18.41
CA ILE A 33 2.78 5.52 -19.05
C ILE A 33 3.26 4.32 -19.87
N ASP A 34 3.90 4.62 -21.00
CA ASP A 34 4.71 3.67 -21.76
C ASP A 34 6.18 3.81 -21.33
N ILE A 35 6.82 2.71 -21.05
CA ILE A 35 8.18 2.69 -20.50
C ILE A 35 9.04 1.58 -21.11
N GLU A 36 10.27 1.92 -21.49
CA GLU A 36 11.28 0.97 -21.89
C GLU A 36 12.04 0.45 -20.66
N GLY A 37 12.21 -0.86 -20.56
CA GLY A 37 13.12 -1.50 -19.62
C GLY A 37 14.20 -2.25 -20.35
N LYS A 38 15.46 -1.82 -20.21
CA LYS A 38 16.57 -2.43 -20.90
C LYS A 38 17.70 -2.76 -19.94
N PHE A 39 17.99 -4.04 -19.82
CA PHE A 39 19.10 -4.55 -19.04
C PHE A 39 20.16 -5.13 -19.95
N VAL A 40 21.31 -4.49 -19.98
CA VAL A 40 22.49 -4.94 -20.75
C VAL A 40 23.68 -4.96 -19.82
N ARG A 41 24.33 -6.11 -19.72
CA ARG A 41 25.57 -6.27 -18.97
C ARG A 41 26.53 -7.13 -19.75
N GLN A 42 27.73 -6.61 -19.96
CA GLN A 42 28.83 -7.34 -20.60
C GLN A 42 30.01 -7.38 -19.62
N SER A 43 30.41 -8.56 -19.19
CA SER A 43 31.56 -8.75 -18.30
C SER A 43 32.31 -10.00 -18.76
N GLY A 44 33.36 -9.81 -19.58
CA GLY A 44 34.40 -10.80 -19.88
C GLY A 44 33.92 -12.22 -20.22
N GLY A 45 32.95 -12.39 -21.14
CA GLY A 45 32.39 -13.70 -21.52
C GLY A 45 30.96 -13.55 -22.06
N LYS A 46 30.05 -14.46 -21.68
CA LYS A 46 28.61 -14.39 -22.05
C LYS A 46 27.98 -13.13 -21.44
N GLY A 47 27.42 -12.29 -22.30
CA GLY A 47 26.67 -11.09 -21.86
C GLY A 47 25.34 -11.41 -21.22
N GLN A 48 24.65 -10.38 -20.79
CA GLN A 48 23.24 -10.45 -20.34
C GLN A 48 22.44 -9.38 -21.09
N TYR A 49 21.30 -9.77 -21.67
CA TYR A 49 20.44 -8.89 -22.43
C TYR A 49 18.97 -9.20 -22.17
N GLY A 50 18.24 -8.19 -21.71
CA GLY A 50 16.77 -8.20 -21.59
C GLY A 50 16.23 -6.84 -21.98
N HIS A 51 15.22 -6.80 -22.84
CA HIS A 51 14.64 -5.56 -23.33
C HIS A 51 13.14 -5.71 -23.50
N VAL A 52 12.38 -4.85 -22.86
CA VAL A 52 10.91 -4.85 -22.83
C VAL A 52 10.36 -3.44 -22.95
N TRP A 53 9.17 -3.33 -23.56
CA TRP A 53 8.31 -2.17 -23.50
C TRP A 53 7.06 -2.53 -22.74
N LEU A 54 6.78 -1.76 -21.69
CA LEU A 54 5.60 -1.94 -20.84
C LEU A 54 4.71 -0.72 -20.93
N LYS A 55 3.41 -0.96 -20.98
CA LYS A 55 2.40 0.05 -20.67
C LYS A 55 1.92 -0.21 -19.25
N LEU A 56 2.07 0.77 -18.38
CA LEU A 56 1.61 0.73 -16.98
C LEU A 56 0.36 1.60 -16.86
N GLU A 57 -0.70 1.03 -16.31
CA GLU A 57 -2.00 1.69 -16.16
C GLU A 57 -2.49 1.55 -14.71
N PRO A 58 -2.99 2.64 -14.09
CA PRO A 58 -3.63 2.52 -12.78
C PRO A 58 -4.96 1.77 -12.91
N LEU A 59 -5.24 0.91 -11.93
CA LEU A 59 -6.53 0.26 -11.74
C LEU A 59 -7.30 0.89 -10.57
N GLY A 60 -8.54 0.46 -10.33
CA GLY A 60 -9.26 0.77 -9.11
C GLY A 60 -8.53 0.19 -7.89
N LEU A 61 -8.58 0.87 -6.74
CA LEU A 61 -7.84 0.41 -5.54
C LEU A 61 -8.34 -0.94 -4.98
N ASP A 62 -9.51 -1.37 -5.40
CA ASP A 62 -10.10 -2.67 -5.06
C ASP A 62 -9.76 -3.78 -6.09
N ASP A 63 -9.08 -3.40 -7.18
CA ASP A 63 -8.66 -4.33 -8.23
C ASP A 63 -7.27 -4.90 -7.92
N ASP A 64 -7.11 -6.17 -8.26
CA ASP A 64 -5.82 -6.86 -8.16
C ASP A 64 -4.86 -6.44 -9.29
N TYR A 65 -3.60 -6.85 -9.15
CA TYR A 65 -2.62 -6.73 -10.22
C TYR A 65 -3.01 -7.53 -11.45
N GLU A 66 -2.90 -6.92 -12.63
CA GLU A 66 -3.16 -7.56 -13.93
C GLU A 66 -1.91 -7.49 -14.82
N PHE A 67 -1.48 -8.65 -15.34
CA PHE A 67 -0.43 -8.72 -16.37
C PHE A 67 -1.06 -9.15 -17.70
N VAL A 68 -0.74 -8.42 -18.77
CA VAL A 68 -1.23 -8.69 -20.12
C VAL A 68 -0.06 -8.88 -21.06
N ASP A 69 -0.08 -9.97 -21.82
CA ASP A 69 0.86 -10.27 -22.90
C ASP A 69 0.23 -9.88 -24.24
N GLU A 70 0.76 -8.83 -24.87
CA GLU A 70 0.39 -8.37 -26.23
C GLU A 70 1.56 -8.50 -27.22
N ILE A 71 2.53 -9.38 -26.95
CA ILE A 71 3.67 -9.59 -27.84
C ILE A 71 3.21 -10.18 -29.16
N VAL A 72 3.61 -9.51 -30.25
CA VAL A 72 3.37 -9.94 -31.63
C VAL A 72 4.70 -10.26 -32.31
N GLY A 73 4.69 -11.30 -33.18
CA GLY A 73 5.86 -11.64 -33.98
C GLY A 73 7.04 -12.26 -33.25
N GLY A 74 6.88 -12.58 -31.94
CA GLY A 74 7.93 -13.26 -31.16
C GLY A 74 9.15 -12.38 -30.85
N VAL A 75 8.98 -11.06 -30.83
CA VAL A 75 10.05 -10.09 -30.47
C VAL A 75 10.58 -10.31 -29.05
N VAL A 76 9.74 -10.84 -28.16
CA VAL A 76 10.14 -11.45 -26.89
C VAL A 76 9.74 -12.92 -26.93
N PRO A 77 10.70 -13.87 -26.78
CA PRO A 77 10.38 -15.29 -26.72
C PRO A 77 9.41 -15.62 -25.59
N LYS A 78 8.43 -16.49 -25.86
CA LYS A 78 7.37 -16.87 -24.90
C LYS A 78 7.91 -17.39 -23.56
N GLU A 79 9.08 -18.02 -23.58
CA GLU A 79 9.75 -18.54 -22.38
C GLU A 79 10.22 -17.45 -21.43
N TYR A 80 10.43 -16.20 -21.90
CA TYR A 80 10.88 -15.08 -21.07
C TYR A 80 9.73 -14.22 -20.53
N ILE A 81 8.53 -14.32 -21.09
CA ILE A 81 7.38 -13.53 -20.67
C ILE A 81 7.01 -13.74 -19.19
N PRO A 82 6.98 -14.98 -18.65
CA PRO A 82 6.74 -15.19 -17.23
C PRO A 82 7.81 -14.58 -16.32
N ALA A 83 9.04 -14.48 -16.81
CA ALA A 83 10.14 -13.86 -16.07
C ALA A 83 9.96 -12.35 -15.96
N VAL A 84 9.45 -11.69 -17.01
CA VAL A 84 9.07 -10.26 -16.98
C VAL A 84 8.01 -10.01 -15.91
N ASP A 85 6.92 -10.76 -15.95
CA ASP A 85 5.83 -10.67 -14.97
C ASP A 85 6.34 -10.87 -13.53
N LYS A 86 7.16 -11.89 -13.30
CA LYS A 86 7.78 -12.14 -11.99
C LYS A 86 8.65 -10.97 -11.53
N GLY A 87 9.42 -10.36 -12.43
CA GLY A 87 10.24 -9.18 -12.13
C GLY A 87 9.39 -7.98 -11.72
N ILE A 88 8.26 -7.77 -12.39
CA ILE A 88 7.29 -6.73 -12.06
C ILE A 88 6.70 -6.98 -10.66
N GLN A 89 6.19 -8.17 -10.39
CA GLN A 89 5.57 -8.52 -9.11
C GLN A 89 6.56 -8.39 -7.93
N GLU A 90 7.79 -8.82 -8.07
CA GLU A 90 8.81 -8.65 -7.04
C GLU A 90 9.12 -7.17 -6.77
N GLN A 91 9.20 -6.34 -7.81
CA GLN A 91 9.40 -4.90 -7.65
C GLN A 91 8.19 -4.22 -7.00
N MET A 92 6.97 -4.66 -7.31
CA MET A 92 5.76 -4.17 -6.64
C MET A 92 5.83 -4.35 -5.13
N GLN A 93 6.35 -5.48 -4.64
CA GLN A 93 6.49 -5.71 -3.19
C GLN A 93 7.51 -4.78 -2.53
N ASN A 94 8.50 -4.32 -3.26
CA ASN A 94 9.53 -3.42 -2.77
C ASN A 94 9.14 -1.94 -2.85
N GLY A 95 8.05 -1.62 -3.54
CA GLY A 95 7.63 -0.25 -3.80
C GLY A 95 8.59 0.53 -4.70
N VAL A 96 8.27 1.79 -4.93
CA VAL A 96 9.07 2.67 -5.81
C VAL A 96 9.38 4.03 -5.20
N VAL A 97 8.58 4.52 -4.24
CA VAL A 97 8.74 5.83 -3.59
C VAL A 97 9.31 5.68 -2.19
N ALA A 98 8.62 4.96 -1.32
CA ALA A 98 8.92 4.85 0.10
C ALA A 98 9.14 3.40 0.57
N GLY A 99 9.17 2.45 -0.35
CA GLY A 99 9.36 1.03 -0.05
C GLY A 99 8.09 0.30 0.40
N TYR A 100 6.92 0.88 0.19
CA TYR A 100 5.64 0.22 0.46
C TYR A 100 5.16 -0.55 -0.77
N PRO A 101 4.50 -1.71 -0.61
CA PRO A 101 4.00 -2.46 -1.74
C PRO A 101 3.09 -1.63 -2.66
N LEU A 102 3.30 -1.75 -3.97
CA LEU A 102 2.51 -1.09 -5.01
C LEU A 102 1.24 -1.90 -5.28
N LEU A 103 0.09 -1.25 -5.38
CA LEU A 103 -1.22 -1.85 -5.61
C LEU A 103 -1.85 -1.31 -6.89
N ALA A 104 -2.90 -2.01 -7.34
CA ALA A 104 -3.85 -1.53 -8.35
C ALA A 104 -3.15 -1.14 -9.66
N LEU A 105 -2.36 -2.07 -10.21
CA LEU A 105 -1.56 -1.87 -11.40
C LEU A 105 -1.91 -2.89 -12.49
N LYS A 106 -2.10 -2.41 -13.71
CA LYS A 106 -2.08 -3.22 -14.92
C LYS A 106 -0.77 -2.97 -15.66
N ALA A 107 -0.07 -4.05 -15.98
CA ALA A 107 1.14 -4.03 -16.78
C ALA A 107 0.93 -4.81 -18.08
N THR A 108 1.03 -4.13 -19.22
CA THR A 108 0.92 -4.73 -20.54
C THR A 108 2.30 -4.79 -21.18
N LEU A 109 2.78 -5.99 -21.47
CA LEU A 109 4.01 -6.22 -22.24
C LEU A 109 3.63 -6.28 -23.71
N TYR A 110 4.03 -5.28 -24.50
CA TYR A 110 3.61 -5.17 -25.89
C TYR A 110 4.74 -5.18 -26.92
N ASP A 111 5.99 -4.89 -26.49
CA ASP A 111 7.17 -4.92 -27.38
C ASP A 111 8.44 -5.23 -26.62
N GLY A 112 9.51 -5.47 -27.32
CA GLY A 112 10.84 -5.73 -26.77
C GLY A 112 11.80 -6.26 -27.83
N SER A 113 12.92 -6.76 -27.38
CA SER A 113 13.87 -7.47 -28.24
C SER A 113 14.71 -8.45 -27.42
N TYR A 114 15.25 -9.45 -28.09
CA TYR A 114 16.12 -10.42 -27.46
C TYR A 114 17.40 -10.61 -28.28
N HIS A 115 18.38 -11.23 -27.66
CA HIS A 115 19.66 -11.58 -28.28
C HIS A 115 19.88 -13.08 -28.09
N ASP A 116 20.12 -13.82 -29.17
CA ASP A 116 20.18 -15.29 -29.18
C ASP A 116 21.17 -15.89 -28.17
N VAL A 117 22.25 -15.18 -27.87
CA VAL A 117 23.33 -15.67 -27.00
C VAL A 117 23.22 -15.10 -25.58
N ASP A 118 22.85 -13.83 -25.46
CA ASP A 118 22.95 -13.08 -24.19
C ASP A 118 21.64 -12.94 -23.44
N SER A 119 20.50 -13.29 -24.07
CA SER A 119 19.21 -13.27 -23.40
C SER A 119 19.02 -14.46 -22.46
N SER A 120 18.31 -14.21 -21.35
CA SER A 120 17.98 -15.19 -20.34
C SER A 120 16.75 -14.76 -19.54
N GLU A 121 16.10 -15.70 -18.87
CA GLU A 121 14.99 -15.40 -17.94
C GLU A 121 15.41 -14.35 -16.89
N MET A 122 16.62 -14.47 -16.34
CA MET A 122 17.14 -13.51 -15.36
C MET A 122 17.27 -12.11 -15.94
N ALA A 123 17.75 -11.96 -17.18
CA ALA A 123 17.90 -10.65 -17.82
C ALA A 123 16.53 -10.00 -18.08
N PHE A 124 15.54 -10.77 -18.53
CA PHE A 124 14.18 -10.29 -18.73
C PHE A 124 13.45 -9.97 -17.42
N LYS A 125 13.68 -10.76 -16.37
CA LYS A 125 13.18 -10.46 -15.03
C LYS A 125 13.69 -9.11 -14.52
N ILE A 126 14.98 -8.85 -14.67
CA ILE A 126 15.61 -7.58 -14.29
C ILE A 126 15.06 -6.43 -15.15
N ALA A 127 14.93 -6.63 -16.47
CA ALA A 127 14.38 -5.63 -17.37
C ALA A 127 12.94 -5.24 -16.99
N GLY A 128 12.08 -6.20 -16.66
CA GLY A 128 10.73 -5.96 -16.18
C GLY A 128 10.70 -5.19 -14.85
N SER A 129 11.54 -5.57 -13.90
CA SER A 129 11.70 -4.87 -12.62
C SER A 129 12.15 -3.41 -12.81
N MET A 130 13.14 -3.18 -13.68
CA MET A 130 13.64 -1.83 -13.99
C MET A 130 12.57 -0.97 -14.65
N ALA A 131 11.84 -1.53 -15.65
CA ALA A 131 10.76 -0.85 -16.33
C ALA A 131 9.66 -0.43 -15.36
N LEU A 132 9.22 -1.33 -14.47
CA LEU A 132 8.23 -0.98 -13.46
C LEU A 132 8.72 0.15 -12.56
N LYS A 133 9.93 0.02 -12.01
CA LYS A 133 10.47 1.02 -11.08
C LYS A 133 10.55 2.40 -11.72
N GLU A 134 11.11 2.49 -12.92
CA GLU A 134 11.27 3.77 -13.62
C GLU A 134 9.93 4.33 -14.10
N GLY A 135 9.06 3.48 -14.66
CA GLY A 135 7.74 3.87 -15.14
C GLY A 135 6.84 4.34 -14.02
N ALA A 136 6.76 3.62 -12.92
CA ALA A 136 5.94 4.00 -11.78
C ALA A 136 6.38 5.34 -11.16
N LEU A 137 7.69 5.63 -11.10
CA LEU A 137 8.18 6.94 -10.64
C LEU A 137 7.74 8.10 -11.54
N LYS A 138 7.55 7.86 -12.85
CA LYS A 138 7.09 8.86 -13.82
C LYS A 138 5.56 8.95 -13.93
N ALA A 139 4.84 7.96 -13.43
CA ALA A 139 3.38 7.84 -13.54
C ALA A 139 2.62 8.46 -12.35
N LYS A 140 3.15 9.52 -11.75
CA LYS A 140 2.62 10.19 -10.55
C LYS A 140 2.31 9.21 -9.42
N PRO A 141 3.33 8.59 -8.81
CA PRO A 141 3.12 7.68 -7.70
C PRO A 141 2.63 8.43 -6.46
N VAL A 142 1.74 7.80 -5.71
CA VAL A 142 1.20 8.31 -4.45
C VAL A 142 1.27 7.25 -3.37
N ILE A 143 1.38 7.70 -2.11
CA ILE A 143 1.28 6.84 -0.93
C ILE A 143 -0.18 6.72 -0.54
N LEU A 144 -0.60 5.52 -0.19
CA LEU A 144 -1.93 5.19 0.29
C LEU A 144 -1.88 4.85 1.78
N GLU A 145 -2.87 5.34 2.51
CA GLU A 145 -3.08 5.00 3.92
C GLU A 145 -4.36 4.17 4.10
N PRO A 146 -4.39 3.22 5.05
CA PRO A 146 -5.59 2.49 5.36
C PRO A 146 -6.58 3.39 6.12
N ILE A 147 -7.81 3.43 5.62
CA ILE A 147 -8.94 4.12 6.23
C ILE A 147 -9.78 3.09 6.96
N MET A 148 -10.09 3.39 8.22
CA MET A 148 -10.90 2.55 9.07
C MET A 148 -12.32 3.07 9.13
N LYS A 149 -13.30 2.17 9.06
CA LYS A 149 -14.66 2.44 9.47
C LYS A 149 -14.71 2.35 10.98
N VAL A 150 -15.07 3.46 11.62
CA VAL A 150 -15.16 3.58 13.07
C VAL A 150 -16.59 3.86 13.47
N GLU A 151 -17.13 3.06 14.36
CA GLU A 151 -18.44 3.26 14.98
C GLU A 151 -18.25 3.46 16.47
N VAL A 152 -18.76 4.56 17.00
CA VAL A 152 -18.70 4.89 18.42
C VAL A 152 -20.11 4.94 18.99
N VAL A 153 -20.33 4.21 20.08
CA VAL A 153 -21.57 4.28 20.87
C VAL A 153 -21.29 5.08 22.14
N THR A 154 -22.03 6.17 22.36
CA THR A 154 -21.80 7.09 23.47
C THR A 154 -23.11 7.65 24.02
N PRO A 155 -23.17 8.00 25.32
CA PRO A 155 -24.27 8.83 25.84
C PRO A 155 -24.34 10.17 25.09
N GLU A 156 -25.55 10.71 24.95
CA GLU A 156 -25.81 11.97 24.23
C GLU A 156 -24.97 13.14 24.74
N GLU A 157 -24.77 13.23 26.04
CA GLU A 157 -23.96 14.29 26.67
C GLU A 157 -22.50 14.34 26.24
N HIS A 158 -21.94 13.22 25.76
CA HIS A 158 -20.52 13.12 25.27
C HIS A 158 -20.41 13.13 23.74
N MET A 159 -21.53 13.16 23.02
CA MET A 159 -21.53 13.07 21.55
C MET A 159 -20.70 14.20 20.90
N GLY A 160 -20.82 15.43 21.43
CA GLY A 160 -20.07 16.58 20.93
C GLY A 160 -18.54 16.37 21.04
N ASP A 161 -18.09 15.85 22.17
CA ASP A 161 -16.66 15.59 22.41
C ASP A 161 -16.13 14.47 21.50
N VAL A 162 -16.93 13.41 21.31
CA VAL A 162 -16.59 12.29 20.41
C VAL A 162 -16.47 12.78 18.96
N VAL A 163 -17.45 13.54 18.46
CA VAL A 163 -17.42 14.10 17.10
C VAL A 163 -16.23 15.04 16.94
N GLY A 164 -15.97 15.90 17.93
CA GLY A 164 -14.83 16.81 17.92
C GLY A 164 -13.47 16.08 17.86
N ASP A 165 -13.33 15.00 18.62
CA ASP A 165 -12.10 14.19 18.61
C ASP A 165 -11.92 13.44 17.29
N LEU A 166 -12.97 12.83 16.74
CA LEU A 166 -12.91 12.16 15.44
C LEU A 166 -12.54 13.14 14.31
N ASN A 167 -13.11 14.35 14.31
CA ASN A 167 -12.74 15.39 13.34
C ASN A 167 -11.27 15.81 13.49
N ARG A 168 -10.75 15.97 14.72
CA ARG A 168 -9.35 16.27 14.98
C ARG A 168 -8.42 15.16 14.45
N ARG A 169 -8.88 13.91 14.43
CA ARG A 169 -8.19 12.74 13.88
C ARG A 169 -8.37 12.58 12.37
N ARG A 170 -8.70 13.66 11.65
CA ARG A 170 -8.96 13.62 10.21
C ARG A 170 -10.13 12.71 9.83
N GLY A 171 -11.01 12.42 10.79
CA GLY A 171 -12.19 11.60 10.56
C GLY A 171 -13.25 12.35 9.74
N ILE A 172 -13.93 11.61 8.88
CA ILE A 172 -15.11 12.09 8.13
C ILE A 172 -16.33 11.46 8.77
N ILE A 173 -17.20 12.27 9.38
CA ILE A 173 -18.43 11.78 9.98
C ILE A 173 -19.42 11.43 8.87
N LEU A 174 -19.89 10.19 8.85
CA LEU A 174 -20.83 9.68 7.85
C LEU A 174 -22.30 9.77 8.32
N GLY A 175 -22.52 9.57 9.61
CA GLY A 175 -23.85 9.56 10.17
C GLY A 175 -23.85 9.53 11.70
N MET A 176 -24.98 9.88 12.25
CA MET A 176 -25.26 9.81 13.69
C MET A 176 -26.68 9.31 13.87
N ASP A 177 -26.83 8.22 14.62
CA ASP A 177 -28.13 7.59 14.85
C ASP A 177 -28.40 7.48 16.35
N GLU A 178 -29.67 7.40 16.68
CA GLU A 178 -30.15 7.15 18.04
C GLU A 178 -30.44 5.66 18.22
N ILE A 179 -29.90 5.09 19.28
CA ILE A 179 -30.13 3.69 19.65
C ILE A 179 -30.57 3.62 21.10
N PRO A 180 -31.21 2.53 21.56
CA PRO A 180 -31.69 2.42 22.95
C PRO A 180 -30.60 2.61 24.01
N SER A 181 -29.35 2.36 23.67
CA SER A 181 -28.19 2.50 24.56
C SER A 181 -27.48 3.87 24.47
N GLY A 182 -27.96 4.82 23.64
CA GLY A 182 -27.37 6.14 23.48
C GLY A 182 -27.37 6.63 22.04
N LYS A 183 -26.28 7.28 21.62
CA LYS A 183 -26.05 7.77 20.26
C LYS A 183 -24.94 6.98 19.60
N THR A 184 -25.09 6.73 18.31
CA THR A 184 -24.03 6.10 17.48
C THR A 184 -23.46 7.14 16.54
N VAL A 185 -22.13 7.22 16.46
CA VAL A 185 -21.40 8.05 15.51
C VAL A 185 -20.62 7.15 14.58
N GLN A 186 -20.90 7.24 13.28
CA GLN A 186 -20.19 6.50 12.23
C GLN A 186 -19.24 7.43 11.50
N SER A 187 -18.00 6.98 11.30
CA SER A 187 -16.95 7.79 10.66
C SER A 187 -15.95 6.96 9.91
N GLU A 188 -15.29 7.59 8.93
CA GLU A 188 -14.08 7.07 8.28
C GLU A 188 -12.86 7.80 8.84
N VAL A 189 -11.89 7.08 9.39
CA VAL A 189 -10.72 7.67 10.04
C VAL A 189 -9.45 6.94 9.59
N PRO A 190 -8.36 7.67 9.24
CA PRO A 190 -7.08 7.04 8.94
C PRO A 190 -6.55 6.25 10.13
N LEU A 191 -6.06 5.04 9.89
CA LEU A 191 -5.51 4.18 10.95
C LEU A 191 -4.39 4.87 11.74
N SER A 192 -3.56 5.67 11.09
CA SER A 192 -2.47 6.44 11.71
C SER A 192 -2.95 7.36 12.83
N GLU A 193 -4.18 7.84 12.75
CA GLU A 193 -4.79 8.76 13.73
C GLU A 193 -5.53 8.02 14.87
N MET A 194 -5.67 6.70 14.77
CA MET A 194 -6.44 5.89 15.73
C MET A 194 -5.60 5.34 16.89
N PHE A 195 -4.28 5.50 16.84
CA PHE A 195 -3.42 5.08 17.95
C PHE A 195 -3.75 5.88 19.22
N GLY A 196 -3.94 5.16 20.33
CA GLY A 196 -4.32 5.76 21.61
C GLY A 196 -5.82 6.11 21.75
N TYR A 197 -6.61 5.95 20.69
CA TYR A 197 -8.04 6.34 20.68
C TYR A 197 -8.84 5.72 21.83
N ALA A 198 -8.62 4.43 22.13
CA ALA A 198 -9.32 3.76 23.24
C ALA A 198 -9.12 4.44 24.59
N THR A 199 -7.92 4.97 24.85
CA THR A 199 -7.59 5.69 26.08
C THR A 199 -8.24 7.08 26.08
N ASP A 200 -8.15 7.78 24.98
CA ASP A 200 -8.74 9.12 24.84
C ASP A 200 -10.26 9.08 24.94
N LEU A 201 -10.91 8.13 24.24
CA LEU A 201 -12.36 7.93 24.31
C LEU A 201 -12.82 7.64 25.75
N ARG A 202 -12.10 6.73 26.43
CA ARG A 202 -12.40 6.39 27.83
C ARG A 202 -12.30 7.60 28.75
N SER A 203 -11.26 8.40 28.58
CA SER A 203 -11.05 9.63 29.36
C SER A 203 -12.14 10.66 29.12
N GLN A 204 -12.49 10.92 27.87
CA GLN A 204 -13.48 11.92 27.47
C GLN A 204 -14.90 11.56 27.91
N THR A 205 -15.22 10.25 27.92
CA THR A 205 -16.58 9.76 28.19
C THR A 205 -16.74 9.10 29.56
N GLN A 206 -15.73 9.24 30.43
CA GLN A 206 -15.70 8.60 31.76
C GLN A 206 -15.92 7.07 31.68
N GLY A 207 -15.43 6.44 30.64
CA GLY A 207 -15.56 5.02 30.39
C GLY A 207 -16.92 4.55 29.90
N ARG A 208 -17.84 5.47 29.58
CA ARG A 208 -19.22 5.15 29.16
C ARG A 208 -19.43 4.96 27.66
N ALA A 209 -18.44 5.24 26.85
CA ALA A 209 -18.48 4.97 25.42
C ALA A 209 -17.71 3.70 25.06
N SER A 210 -18.12 3.10 23.96
CA SER A 210 -17.43 1.99 23.31
C SER A 210 -17.26 2.28 21.82
N PHE A 211 -16.30 1.64 21.18
CA PHE A 211 -16.12 1.75 19.74
C PHE A 211 -15.74 0.41 19.12
N SER A 212 -16.07 0.28 17.85
CA SER A 212 -15.55 -0.75 16.94
C SER A 212 -14.81 -0.09 15.78
N MET A 213 -13.84 -0.81 15.23
CA MET A 213 -13.02 -0.34 14.12
C MET A 213 -12.71 -1.50 13.20
N GLU A 214 -12.98 -1.32 11.92
CA GLU A 214 -12.67 -2.30 10.87
C GLU A 214 -12.01 -1.62 9.66
N PHE A 215 -11.18 -2.36 8.93
CA PHE A 215 -10.59 -1.85 7.69
C PHE A 215 -11.70 -1.61 6.66
N LEU A 216 -11.68 -0.45 6.01
CA LEU A 216 -12.65 -0.10 4.98
C LEU A 216 -12.01 -0.08 3.59
N LYS A 217 -10.99 0.73 3.40
CA LYS A 217 -10.36 0.98 2.09
C LYS A 217 -8.98 1.61 2.25
N TYR A 218 -8.23 1.68 1.15
CA TYR A 218 -7.09 2.58 1.03
C TYR A 218 -7.50 3.92 0.43
N ALA A 219 -6.85 5.01 0.84
CA ALA A 219 -7.01 6.34 0.27
C ALA A 219 -5.68 7.07 0.20
N ASP A 220 -5.57 8.06 -0.68
CA ASP A 220 -4.37 8.86 -0.84
C ASP A 220 -4.01 9.59 0.45
N VAL A 221 -2.75 9.50 0.86
CA VAL A 221 -2.23 10.34 1.95
C VAL A 221 -2.21 11.79 1.48
N PRO A 222 -2.75 12.77 2.25
CA PRO A 222 -2.66 14.18 1.90
C PRO A 222 -1.22 14.59 1.62
N SER A 223 -1.00 15.40 0.57
CA SER A 223 0.33 15.83 0.14
C SER A 223 1.11 16.54 1.25
N SER A 224 0.42 17.24 2.15
CA SER A 224 1.02 17.89 3.32
C SER A 224 1.63 16.92 4.34
N LEU A 225 1.19 15.66 4.34
CA LEU A 225 1.68 14.60 5.24
C LEU A 225 2.64 13.64 4.53
N SER A 226 2.54 13.49 3.22
CA SER A 226 3.39 12.57 2.44
C SER A 226 4.87 12.97 2.49
N LEU A 227 5.19 14.27 2.66
CA LEU A 227 6.55 14.79 2.80
C LEU A 227 7.20 14.47 4.17
N ILE A 228 6.41 14.05 5.16
CA ILE A 228 6.89 13.76 6.52
C ILE A 228 7.28 12.29 6.67
N HIS A 229 6.88 11.45 5.74
CA HIS A 229 7.06 9.99 5.79
C HIS A 229 8.02 9.44 4.72
N ILE A 230 8.66 10.31 3.93
CA ILE A 230 9.71 9.94 2.94
C ILE A 230 11.09 10.18 3.51
#